data_d37c40ba2c66ea5966e3532feb50401e
#
_entry.id   d37c40ba2c66ea5966e3532feb50401e
#
_cell.length_a   1.000
_cell.length_b   1.000
_cell.length_c   1.000
_cell.angle_alpha   90.00
_cell.angle_beta   90.00
_cell.angle_gamma   90.00
#
_symmetry.space_group_name_H-M   'P 1'
#
loop_
_entity.id
_entity.type
_entity.pdbx_description
1 polymer ?
#
loop_
_entity_poly.entity_id
_entity_poly.type
_entity_poly.pdbx_seq_one_letter_code
_entity_poly.pdbx_strand_id
1 'polypeptide(L)'
;LHCPFCSKYKREKDTLSSKEFEQILKKINNYTDYIHLHVLGEPLLHEELDEILSLASKYNKKVNITTNGTLLSNKLDIIQKHNKTIRQINISIHDIIHIYKNFSTIDNTVNEIINNSSIIVSYRLWNLGSNNSSSNFITYLSQKYHIDYEELNQKLNVKIKNNLYLNKDYVFKWPSLDNDYYRETGKCYGTINHIAILSNGNVVPCCLDSQGIINLGNIFENSLESIIQSERFKKMKQNFQKGIKCETLCKKCNFSEIRLKNKNKIKI
;
A
#
# COMPACT_ATOMS: atom_id res chain seq x y z
N LEU A 1 -10.17 5.14 -11.63
CA LEU A 1 -9.95 6.52 -11.20
C LEU A 1 -8.62 7.04 -11.72
N HIS A 2 -8.58 8.31 -12.11
CA HIS A 2 -7.36 9.02 -12.48
C HIS A 2 -7.02 10.01 -11.36
N CYS A 3 -6.49 9.48 -10.25
CA CYS A 3 -6.15 10.31 -9.11
C CYS A 3 -4.93 11.18 -9.42
N PRO A 4 -4.97 12.50 -9.13
CA PRO A 4 -3.82 13.39 -9.36
C PRO A 4 -2.57 12.99 -8.58
N PHE A 5 -2.75 12.30 -7.46
CA PHE A 5 -1.67 11.81 -6.60
C PHE A 5 -0.98 10.55 -7.16
N CYS A 6 -1.67 9.73 -7.97
CA CYS A 6 -1.09 8.50 -8.49
C CYS A 6 0.08 8.75 -9.44
N SER A 7 1.09 7.89 -9.37
CA SER A 7 2.16 7.86 -10.38
C SER A 7 1.56 7.66 -11.77
N LYS A 8 1.97 8.49 -12.73
CA LYS A 8 1.57 8.29 -14.12
C LYS A 8 2.10 6.95 -14.62
N TYR A 9 1.21 6.13 -15.15
CA TYR A 9 1.56 4.81 -15.67
C TYR A 9 2.29 4.98 -17.01
N LYS A 10 3.58 4.59 -17.04
CA LYS A 10 4.42 4.65 -18.25
C LYS A 10 4.75 3.27 -18.81
N ARG A 11 4.56 2.20 -18.00
CA ARG A 11 4.75 0.81 -18.45
C ARG A 11 3.53 0.36 -19.26
N GLU A 12 3.70 -0.67 -20.05
CA GLU A 12 2.58 -1.41 -20.63
C GLU A 12 1.66 -1.91 -19.49
N LYS A 13 0.34 -1.72 -19.68
CA LYS A 13 -0.64 -2.18 -18.70
C LYS A 13 -0.73 -3.69 -18.79
N ASP A 14 -0.42 -4.33 -17.70
CA ASP A 14 -0.46 -5.76 -17.58
C ASP A 14 -1.08 -6.17 -16.24
N THR A 15 -1.77 -7.30 -16.25
CA THR A 15 -2.44 -7.88 -15.08
C THR A 15 -1.86 -9.24 -14.81
N LEU A 16 -1.41 -9.47 -13.59
CA LEU A 16 -0.86 -10.73 -13.16
C LEU A 16 -1.96 -11.80 -13.09
N SER A 17 -1.87 -12.86 -13.88
CA SER A 17 -2.81 -13.99 -13.81
C SER A 17 -2.68 -14.78 -12.51
N SER A 18 -3.72 -15.52 -12.13
CA SER A 18 -3.68 -16.42 -10.97
C SER A 18 -2.57 -17.47 -11.07
N LYS A 19 -2.28 -17.96 -12.29
CA LYS A 19 -1.18 -18.91 -12.55
C LYS A 19 0.19 -18.30 -12.29
N GLU A 20 0.43 -17.09 -12.76
CA GLU A 20 1.67 -16.34 -12.49
C GLU A 20 1.79 -15.99 -11.01
N PHE A 21 0.67 -15.60 -10.38
CA PHE A 21 0.64 -15.36 -8.96
C PHE A 21 1.00 -16.61 -8.15
N GLU A 22 0.51 -17.79 -8.53
CA GLU A 22 0.91 -19.06 -7.90
C GLU A 22 2.40 -19.34 -8.06
N GLN A 23 2.99 -19.06 -9.23
CA GLN A 23 4.43 -19.19 -9.42
C GLN A 23 5.22 -18.28 -8.47
N ILE A 24 4.77 -17.05 -8.29
CA ILE A 24 5.36 -16.13 -7.31
C ILE A 24 5.23 -16.71 -5.90
N LEU A 25 4.03 -17.15 -5.49
CA LEU A 25 3.80 -17.72 -4.16
C LEU A 25 4.73 -18.89 -3.85
N LYS A 26 4.95 -19.80 -4.81
CA LYS A 26 5.90 -20.90 -4.68
C LYS A 26 7.31 -20.42 -4.37
N LYS A 27 7.76 -19.36 -5.07
CA LYS A 27 9.13 -18.83 -4.92
C LYS A 27 9.32 -17.99 -3.65
N ILE A 28 8.26 -17.33 -3.14
CA ILE A 28 8.35 -16.49 -1.94
C ILE A 28 7.93 -17.22 -0.66
N ASN A 29 7.53 -18.48 -0.74
CA ASN A 29 6.83 -19.18 0.35
C ASN A 29 7.59 -19.16 1.68
N ASN A 30 8.90 -19.36 1.65
CA ASN A 30 9.76 -19.41 2.84
C ASN A 30 10.31 -18.03 3.27
N TYR A 31 9.92 -16.94 2.60
CA TYR A 31 10.49 -15.61 2.83
C TYR A 31 9.56 -14.65 3.54
N THR A 32 8.25 -14.88 3.44
CA THR A 32 7.27 -14.00 4.06
C THR A 32 5.93 -14.69 4.29
N ASP A 33 5.27 -14.33 5.39
CA ASP A 33 3.89 -14.73 5.68
C ASP A 33 2.88 -13.68 5.21
N TYR A 34 3.35 -12.50 4.81
CA TYR A 34 2.49 -11.36 4.46
C TYR A 34 2.73 -10.90 3.05
N ILE A 35 1.64 -10.71 2.31
CA ILE A 35 1.68 -10.10 0.98
C ILE A 35 0.75 -8.89 0.93
N HIS A 36 1.09 -7.94 0.05
CA HIS A 36 0.34 -6.71 -0.15
C HIS A 36 -0.10 -6.63 -1.60
N LEU A 37 -1.40 -6.60 -1.83
CA LEU A 37 -1.98 -6.36 -3.16
C LEU A 37 -2.11 -4.85 -3.36
N HIS A 38 -1.09 -4.29 -3.97
CA HIS A 38 -1.00 -2.87 -4.35
C HIS A 38 0.17 -2.63 -5.30
N VAL A 39 0.68 -1.50 -5.44
CA VAL A 39 1.68 -0.78 -6.22
C VAL A 39 0.97 0.21 -7.14
N LEU A 40 0.39 -0.24 -8.23
CA LEU A 40 -0.49 0.53 -9.11
C LEU A 40 -1.72 -0.31 -9.47
N GLY A 41 -2.79 0.36 -9.90
CA GLY A 41 -4.06 -0.29 -10.21
C GLY A 41 -4.99 -0.35 -9.00
N GLU A 42 -6.05 -1.13 -9.13
CA GLU A 42 -7.08 -1.36 -8.11
C GLU A 42 -7.28 -2.87 -7.93
N PRO A 43 -6.85 -3.45 -6.78
CA PRO A 43 -6.95 -4.89 -6.56
C PRO A 43 -8.38 -5.45 -6.68
N LEU A 44 -9.39 -4.66 -6.27
CA LEU A 44 -10.79 -5.10 -6.34
C LEU A 44 -11.35 -5.13 -7.77
N LEU A 45 -10.64 -4.58 -8.77
CA LEU A 45 -10.97 -4.73 -10.19
C LEU A 45 -10.51 -6.07 -10.78
N HIS A 46 -9.61 -6.79 -10.08
CA HIS A 46 -9.03 -8.00 -10.64
C HIS A 46 -10.11 -9.08 -10.85
N GLU A 47 -10.22 -9.61 -12.06
CA GLU A 47 -11.24 -10.60 -12.40
C GLU A 47 -11.08 -11.91 -11.62
N GLU A 48 -9.83 -12.37 -11.44
CA GLU A 48 -9.48 -13.58 -10.71
C GLU A 48 -9.20 -13.33 -9.22
N LEU A 49 -9.75 -12.27 -8.59
CA LEU A 49 -9.48 -11.93 -7.20
C LEU A 49 -9.80 -13.07 -6.23
N ASP A 50 -10.90 -13.77 -6.46
CA ASP A 50 -11.32 -14.91 -5.63
C ASP A 50 -10.29 -16.05 -5.68
N GLU A 51 -9.76 -16.36 -6.87
CA GLU A 51 -8.73 -17.38 -7.06
C GLU A 51 -7.39 -16.95 -6.44
N ILE A 52 -6.98 -15.71 -6.63
CA ILE A 52 -5.78 -15.13 -6.02
C ILE A 52 -5.82 -15.26 -4.48
N LEU A 53 -6.96 -14.94 -3.87
CA LEU A 53 -7.12 -15.07 -2.41
C LEU A 53 -7.17 -16.54 -1.97
N SER A 54 -7.75 -17.43 -2.77
CA SER A 54 -7.72 -18.88 -2.54
C SER A 54 -6.29 -19.43 -2.57
N LEU A 55 -5.51 -19.01 -3.55
CA LEU A 55 -4.09 -19.37 -3.66
C LEU A 55 -3.28 -18.82 -2.47
N ALA A 56 -3.50 -17.57 -2.09
CA ALA A 56 -2.86 -16.99 -0.91
C ALA A 56 -3.16 -17.82 0.36
N SER A 57 -4.42 -18.25 0.51
CA SER A 57 -4.81 -19.16 1.61
C SER A 57 -4.10 -20.51 1.54
N LYS A 58 -4.06 -21.13 0.37
CA LYS A 58 -3.37 -22.42 0.11
C LYS A 58 -1.90 -22.37 0.54
N TYR A 59 -1.24 -21.23 0.31
CA TYR A 59 0.17 -21.01 0.68
C TYR A 59 0.32 -20.35 2.07
N ASN A 60 -0.72 -20.34 2.90
CA ASN A 60 -0.72 -19.77 4.25
C ASN A 60 -0.27 -18.29 4.32
N LYS A 61 -0.58 -17.51 3.29
CA LYS A 61 -0.25 -16.08 3.25
C LYS A 61 -1.39 -15.23 3.80
N LYS A 62 -1.04 -14.23 4.58
CA LYS A 62 -1.96 -13.17 5.02
C LYS A 62 -1.88 -12.00 4.05
N VAL A 63 -3.04 -11.57 3.57
CA VAL A 63 -3.16 -10.56 2.53
C VAL A 63 -3.53 -9.21 3.11
N ASN A 64 -2.79 -8.16 2.73
CA ASN A 64 -3.16 -6.78 2.94
C ASN A 64 -3.58 -6.18 1.60
N ILE A 65 -4.78 -5.65 1.52
CA ILE A 65 -5.34 -5.01 0.31
C ILE A 65 -5.27 -3.49 0.49
N THR A 66 -4.85 -2.77 -0.55
CA THR A 66 -5.00 -1.31 -0.62
C THR A 66 -5.89 -0.98 -1.79
N THR A 67 -7.00 -0.32 -1.53
CA THR A 67 -8.07 -0.03 -2.49
C THR A 67 -8.52 1.42 -2.40
N ASN A 68 -9.07 1.95 -3.49
CA ASN A 68 -9.80 3.21 -3.46
C ASN A 68 -11.21 3.06 -2.82
N GLY A 69 -11.66 1.84 -2.58
CA GLY A 69 -12.91 1.52 -1.92
C GLY A 69 -14.17 1.58 -2.79
N THR A 70 -14.09 2.04 -4.05
CA THR A 70 -15.28 2.20 -4.92
C THR A 70 -16.00 0.90 -5.25
N LEU A 71 -15.28 -0.23 -5.18
CA LEU A 71 -15.81 -1.57 -5.46
C LEU A 71 -16.00 -2.42 -4.20
N LEU A 72 -15.84 -1.82 -3.01
CA LEU A 72 -15.84 -2.59 -1.77
C LEU A 72 -17.15 -3.35 -1.55
N SER A 73 -18.30 -2.70 -1.78
CA SER A 73 -19.62 -3.33 -1.67
C SER A 73 -19.83 -4.44 -2.71
N ASN A 74 -19.36 -4.23 -3.94
CA ASN A 74 -19.49 -5.23 -5.01
C ASN A 74 -18.64 -6.49 -4.78
N LYS A 75 -17.63 -6.41 -3.94
CA LYS A 75 -16.70 -7.52 -3.63
C LYS A 75 -16.88 -8.05 -2.20
N LEU A 76 -17.94 -7.66 -1.51
CA LEU A 76 -18.19 -8.01 -0.12
C LEU A 76 -18.22 -9.52 0.10
N ASP A 77 -18.91 -10.28 -0.76
CA ASP A 77 -19.01 -11.74 -0.67
C ASP A 77 -17.62 -12.42 -0.76
N ILE A 78 -16.79 -11.94 -1.70
CA ILE A 78 -15.41 -12.44 -1.83
C ILE A 78 -14.59 -12.10 -0.58
N ILE A 79 -14.72 -10.89 -0.05
CA ILE A 79 -14.01 -10.45 1.17
C ILE A 79 -14.44 -11.30 2.36
N GLN A 80 -15.73 -11.57 2.51
CA GLN A 80 -16.26 -12.40 3.60
C GLN A 80 -15.82 -13.87 3.46
N LYS A 81 -15.86 -14.42 2.25
CA LYS A 81 -15.37 -15.78 1.96
C LYS A 81 -13.90 -15.97 2.38
N HIS A 82 -13.08 -14.94 2.16
CA HIS A 82 -11.65 -14.98 2.46
C HIS A 82 -11.24 -14.25 3.75
N ASN A 83 -12.15 -14.12 4.71
CA ASN A 83 -11.95 -13.35 5.94
C ASN A 83 -10.78 -13.83 6.81
N LYS A 84 -10.37 -15.10 6.69
CA LYS A 84 -9.22 -15.69 7.40
C LYS A 84 -7.90 -15.42 6.67
N THR A 85 -7.94 -15.16 5.36
CA THR A 85 -6.78 -14.87 4.51
C THR A 85 -6.50 -13.38 4.49
N ILE A 86 -7.53 -12.55 4.34
CA ILE A 86 -7.40 -11.09 4.37
C ILE A 86 -7.15 -10.67 5.81
N ARG A 87 -5.98 -10.06 6.05
CA ARG A 87 -5.62 -9.50 7.36
C ARG A 87 -6.06 -8.05 7.49
N GLN A 88 -5.90 -7.26 6.44
CA GLN A 88 -6.15 -5.83 6.50
C GLN A 88 -6.60 -5.27 5.14
N ILE A 89 -7.56 -4.35 5.19
CA ILE A 89 -7.98 -3.54 4.05
C ILE A 89 -7.69 -2.08 4.36
N ASN A 90 -6.91 -1.45 3.48
CA ASN A 90 -6.59 -0.02 3.54
C ASN A 90 -7.40 0.70 2.47
N ILE A 91 -8.24 1.63 2.86
CA ILE A 91 -9.11 2.37 1.96
C ILE A 91 -8.56 3.79 1.79
N SER A 92 -8.16 4.15 0.58
CA SER A 92 -7.62 5.47 0.24
C SER A 92 -8.75 6.48 0.07
N ILE A 93 -9.32 6.96 1.18
CA ILE A 93 -10.46 7.90 1.18
C ILE A 93 -10.10 9.24 0.53
N HIS A 94 -8.86 9.71 0.66
CA HIS A 94 -8.40 10.97 0.09
C HIS A 94 -8.58 11.06 -1.44
N ASP A 95 -8.60 9.91 -2.14
CA ASP A 95 -8.77 9.84 -3.58
C ASP A 95 -10.24 9.97 -4.01
N ILE A 96 -11.18 9.65 -3.11
CA ILE A 96 -12.61 9.56 -3.40
C ILE A 96 -13.46 10.55 -2.64
N ILE A 97 -12.86 11.35 -1.77
CA ILE A 97 -13.57 12.34 -0.93
C ILE A 97 -14.37 13.36 -1.76
N HIS A 98 -13.95 13.61 -2.99
CA HIS A 98 -14.65 14.50 -3.93
C HIS A 98 -15.75 13.79 -4.73
N ILE A 99 -15.72 12.46 -4.77
CA ILE A 99 -16.66 11.62 -5.53
C ILE A 99 -17.88 11.27 -4.66
N TYR A 100 -17.63 10.97 -3.39
CA TYR A 100 -18.68 10.59 -2.46
C TYR A 100 -19.35 11.82 -1.82
N LYS A 101 -20.60 12.06 -2.19
CA LYS A 101 -21.46 13.02 -1.48
C LYS A 101 -21.91 12.46 -0.12
N ASN A 102 -21.93 11.15 0.02
CA ASN A 102 -22.34 10.45 1.23
C ASN A 102 -21.39 9.29 1.54
N PHE A 103 -20.73 9.36 2.67
CA PHE A 103 -19.77 8.34 3.14
C PHE A 103 -20.46 7.12 3.77
N SER A 104 -21.78 7.17 4.01
CA SER A 104 -22.50 6.10 4.70
C SER A 104 -22.45 4.77 3.95
N THR A 105 -22.49 4.77 2.63
CA THR A 105 -22.44 3.52 1.83
C THR A 105 -21.14 2.76 2.06
N ILE A 106 -20.00 3.43 1.94
CA ILE A 106 -18.70 2.79 2.17
C ILE A 106 -18.53 2.39 3.63
N ASP A 107 -18.97 3.24 4.55
CA ASP A 107 -18.87 3.00 5.99
C ASP A 107 -19.78 1.84 6.45
N ASN A 108 -20.98 1.71 5.90
CA ASN A 108 -21.86 0.57 6.16
C ASN A 108 -21.22 -0.75 5.69
N THR A 109 -20.64 -0.78 4.50
CA THR A 109 -19.91 -1.96 4.01
C THR A 109 -18.72 -2.28 4.90
N VAL A 110 -17.96 -1.27 5.34
CA VAL A 110 -16.86 -1.45 6.27
C VAL A 110 -17.34 -2.01 7.61
N ASN A 111 -18.46 -1.50 8.13
CA ASN A 111 -19.06 -2.01 9.35
C ASN A 111 -19.50 -3.47 9.22
N GLU A 112 -20.03 -3.87 8.08
CA GLU A 112 -20.38 -5.26 7.80
C GLU A 112 -19.13 -6.16 7.78
N ILE A 113 -18.06 -5.73 7.14
CA ILE A 113 -16.79 -6.47 7.12
C ILE A 113 -16.26 -6.71 8.53
N ILE A 114 -16.13 -5.63 9.34
CA ILE A 114 -15.49 -5.74 10.67
C ILE A 114 -16.38 -6.41 11.72
N ASN A 115 -17.69 -6.37 11.57
CA ASN A 115 -18.61 -7.06 12.48
C ASN A 115 -18.63 -8.57 12.24
N ASN A 116 -18.37 -9.03 11.01
CA ASN A 116 -18.43 -10.44 10.61
C ASN A 116 -17.04 -11.08 10.43
N SER A 117 -15.97 -10.36 10.77
CA SER A 117 -14.61 -10.87 10.59
C SER A 117 -13.61 -10.22 11.55
N SER A 118 -12.39 -10.78 11.59
CA SER A 118 -11.23 -10.17 12.25
C SER A 118 -10.42 -9.25 11.36
N ILE A 119 -10.92 -8.91 10.17
CA ILE A 119 -10.22 -8.02 9.23
C ILE A 119 -10.06 -6.63 9.84
N ILE A 120 -8.84 -6.13 9.81
CA ILE A 120 -8.54 -4.75 10.18
C ILE A 120 -8.86 -3.86 8.99
N VAL A 121 -9.65 -2.81 9.19
CA VAL A 121 -9.91 -1.79 8.16
C VAL A 121 -9.30 -0.46 8.58
N SER A 122 -8.61 0.17 7.67
CA SER A 122 -8.00 1.49 7.89
C SER A 122 -8.44 2.47 6.80
N TYR A 123 -9.15 3.51 7.19
CA TYR A 123 -9.35 4.70 6.35
C TYR A 123 -8.05 5.47 6.27
N ARG A 124 -7.55 5.73 5.05
CA ARG A 124 -6.32 6.47 4.82
C ARG A 124 -6.60 7.85 4.26
N LEU A 125 -6.08 8.87 4.94
CA LEU A 125 -6.07 10.25 4.52
C LEU A 125 -4.60 10.70 4.34
N TRP A 126 -4.02 10.40 3.20
CA TRP A 126 -2.62 10.69 2.88
C TRP A 126 -2.49 11.98 2.07
N ASN A 127 -3.20 13.01 2.51
CA ASN A 127 -3.27 14.32 1.87
C ASN A 127 -2.94 15.49 2.81
N LEU A 128 -2.35 15.23 3.98
CA LEU A 128 -1.91 16.29 4.87
C LEU A 128 -0.86 17.17 4.16
N GLY A 129 -1.02 18.49 4.28
CA GLY A 129 -0.15 19.46 3.62
C GLY A 129 -0.51 19.72 2.15
N SER A 130 -1.60 19.13 1.64
CA SER A 130 -2.19 19.50 0.35
C SER A 130 -3.33 20.50 0.54
N ASN A 131 -3.76 21.13 -0.57
CA ASN A 131 -4.92 22.02 -0.57
C ASN A 131 -6.26 21.27 -0.48
N ASN A 132 -6.25 19.95 -0.51
CA ASN A 132 -7.43 19.11 -0.45
C ASN A 132 -7.83 18.87 1.01
N SER A 133 -8.94 19.46 1.43
CA SER A 133 -9.48 19.27 2.77
C SER A 133 -10.18 17.93 2.91
N SER A 134 -9.88 17.21 3.98
CA SER A 134 -10.60 15.99 4.40
C SER A 134 -11.60 16.27 5.53
N SER A 135 -11.89 17.53 5.81
CA SER A 135 -12.73 17.96 6.93
C SER A 135 -14.11 17.30 6.91
N ASN A 136 -14.76 17.21 5.76
CA ASN A 136 -16.08 16.58 5.63
C ASN A 136 -16.09 15.11 6.07
N PHE A 137 -15.04 14.36 5.74
CA PHE A 137 -14.93 12.96 6.17
C PHE A 137 -14.61 12.86 7.66
N ILE A 138 -13.76 13.73 8.20
CA ILE A 138 -13.46 13.80 9.63
C ILE A 138 -14.72 14.17 10.41
N THR A 139 -15.51 15.17 9.95
CA THR A 139 -16.80 15.53 10.54
C THR A 139 -17.78 14.36 10.53
N TYR A 140 -17.88 13.66 9.40
CA TYR A 140 -18.71 12.46 9.30
C TYR A 140 -18.34 11.41 10.35
N LEU A 141 -17.04 11.09 10.49
CA LEU A 141 -16.56 10.10 11.46
C LEU A 141 -16.83 10.57 12.91
N SER A 142 -16.58 11.84 13.20
CA SER A 142 -16.84 12.44 14.51
C SER A 142 -18.29 12.28 14.93
N GLN A 143 -19.21 12.63 14.05
CA GLN A 143 -20.67 12.54 14.31
C GLN A 143 -21.13 11.08 14.40
N LYS A 144 -20.68 10.23 13.48
CA LYS A 144 -21.12 8.82 13.38
C LYS A 144 -20.65 7.97 14.56
N TYR A 145 -19.43 8.21 15.04
CA TYR A 145 -18.79 7.38 16.07
C TYR A 145 -18.65 8.08 17.41
N HIS A 146 -19.17 9.30 17.55
CA HIS A 146 -19.11 10.10 18.77
C HIS A 146 -17.68 10.30 19.30
N ILE A 147 -16.74 10.53 18.37
CA ILE A 147 -15.33 10.83 18.67
C ILE A 147 -15.11 12.33 18.52
N ASP A 148 -14.35 12.91 19.43
CA ASP A 148 -14.00 14.32 19.37
C ASP A 148 -13.34 14.68 18.02
N TYR A 149 -13.83 15.76 17.40
CA TYR A 149 -13.35 16.21 16.09
C TYR A 149 -11.86 16.56 16.13
N GLU A 150 -11.42 17.24 17.19
CA GLU A 150 -10.00 17.64 17.32
C GLU A 150 -9.09 16.42 17.51
N GLU A 151 -9.55 15.40 18.20
CA GLU A 151 -8.82 14.15 18.29
C GLU A 151 -8.60 13.52 16.90
N LEU A 152 -9.65 13.41 16.10
CA LEU A 152 -9.57 12.89 14.73
C LEU A 152 -8.73 13.79 13.83
N ASN A 153 -8.78 15.11 14.03
CA ASN A 153 -8.11 16.09 13.21
C ASN A 153 -6.61 16.22 13.54
N GLN A 154 -6.21 16.09 14.78
CA GLN A 154 -4.81 16.29 15.20
C GLN A 154 -3.99 15.02 15.18
N LYS A 155 -4.53 13.89 15.64
CA LYS A 155 -3.79 12.63 15.70
C LYS A 155 -3.62 12.00 14.32
N LEU A 156 -2.44 11.45 14.04
CA LEU A 156 -2.16 10.75 12.77
C LEU A 156 -2.80 9.36 12.72
N ASN A 157 -2.97 8.71 13.87
CA ASN A 157 -3.56 7.38 13.98
C ASN A 157 -4.60 7.41 15.09
N VAL A 158 -5.83 7.08 14.75
CA VAL A 158 -6.93 7.00 15.70
C VAL A 158 -7.66 5.66 15.53
N LYS A 159 -7.89 4.96 16.63
CA LYS A 159 -8.78 3.81 16.66
C LYS A 159 -10.21 4.31 16.76
N ILE A 160 -11.03 4.08 15.73
CA ILE A 160 -12.43 4.50 15.69
C ILE A 160 -13.29 3.54 16.48
N LYS A 161 -13.15 2.25 16.24
CA LYS A 161 -13.76 1.16 17.01
C LYS A 161 -12.97 -0.14 16.80
N ASN A 162 -13.48 -1.29 17.25
CA ASN A 162 -12.81 -2.57 17.03
C ASN A 162 -12.53 -2.79 15.54
N ASN A 163 -11.27 -3.08 15.22
CA ASN A 163 -10.78 -3.34 13.87
C ASN A 163 -10.94 -2.19 12.87
N LEU A 164 -11.38 -1.00 13.29
CA LEU A 164 -11.51 0.18 12.43
C LEU A 164 -10.60 1.31 12.90
N TYR A 165 -9.81 1.83 11.97
CA TYR A 165 -8.81 2.87 12.23
C TYR A 165 -8.89 4.00 11.20
N LEU A 166 -8.58 5.21 11.63
CA LEU A 166 -8.21 6.33 10.77
C LEU A 166 -6.69 6.47 10.79
N ASN A 167 -6.07 6.50 9.61
CA ASN A 167 -4.65 6.68 9.43
C ASN A 167 -4.39 7.86 8.51
N LYS A 168 -3.66 8.87 8.99
CA LYS A 168 -3.33 10.08 8.24
C LYS A 168 -1.84 10.17 7.97
N ASP A 169 -1.47 10.68 6.81
CA ASP A 169 -0.08 10.95 6.46
C ASP A 169 0.01 12.14 5.50
N TYR A 170 1.20 12.67 5.34
CA TYR A 170 1.47 13.77 4.44
C TYR A 170 1.57 13.29 3.00
N VAL A 171 1.14 14.14 2.08
CA VAL A 171 1.36 13.93 0.66
C VAL A 171 2.86 13.83 0.38
N PHE A 172 3.23 12.93 -0.51
CA PHE A 172 4.59 12.79 -1.00
C PHE A 172 4.61 12.83 -2.54
N LYS A 173 5.75 13.22 -3.10
CA LYS A 173 5.94 13.14 -4.55
C LYS A 173 6.52 11.78 -4.90
N TRP A 174 5.89 11.08 -5.85
CA TRP A 174 6.40 9.79 -6.33
C TRP A 174 7.83 9.93 -6.86
N PRO A 175 8.70 8.96 -6.57
CA PRO A 175 10.06 8.98 -7.13
C PRO A 175 10.02 8.99 -8.65
N SER A 176 10.80 9.89 -9.25
CA SER A 176 11.01 9.99 -10.69
C SER A 176 12.43 10.48 -10.93
N LEU A 177 13.03 10.06 -12.05
CA LEU A 177 14.32 10.58 -12.49
C LEU A 177 14.25 12.07 -12.84
N ASP A 178 13.04 12.58 -13.10
CA ASP A 178 12.78 13.99 -13.42
C ASP A 178 12.58 14.88 -12.18
N ASN A 179 12.60 14.30 -10.96
CA ASN A 179 12.44 15.09 -9.75
C ASN A 179 13.69 15.96 -9.49
N ASP A 180 13.47 17.22 -9.11
CA ASP A 180 14.55 18.13 -8.70
C ASP A 180 15.14 17.78 -7.33
N TYR A 181 14.35 17.08 -6.48
CA TYR A 181 14.82 16.60 -5.20
C TYR A 181 15.96 15.59 -5.38
N TYR A 182 17.05 15.80 -4.64
CA TYR A 182 18.21 14.92 -4.65
C TYR A 182 18.83 14.83 -3.26
N ARG A 183 19.03 13.60 -2.77
CA ARG A 183 19.70 13.34 -1.49
C ARG A 183 20.33 11.96 -1.47
N GLU A 184 21.61 11.91 -1.13
CA GLU A 184 22.37 10.64 -1.10
C GLU A 184 22.21 9.88 0.21
N THR A 185 21.73 10.54 1.26
CA THR A 185 21.53 9.94 2.58
C THR A 185 20.07 9.95 2.99
N GLY A 186 19.69 9.03 3.86
CA GLY A 186 18.35 8.94 4.42
C GLY A 186 17.94 7.50 4.72
N LYS A 187 17.05 7.34 5.70
CA LYS A 187 16.58 6.01 6.12
C LYS A 187 15.61 5.43 5.11
N CYS A 188 15.89 4.26 4.59
CA CYS A 188 15.01 3.51 3.70
C CYS A 188 14.90 2.05 4.15
N TYR A 189 13.72 1.45 3.98
CA TYR A 189 13.46 0.06 4.33
C TYR A 189 13.31 -0.86 3.11
N GLY A 190 13.41 -0.32 1.90
CA GLY A 190 13.46 -1.11 0.66
C GLY A 190 14.61 -2.11 0.70
N THR A 191 14.42 -3.30 0.15
CA THR A 191 15.36 -4.44 0.22
C THR A 191 15.73 -4.92 1.63
N ILE A 192 15.38 -4.19 2.69
CA ILE A 192 15.61 -4.60 4.08
C ILE A 192 14.41 -5.38 4.62
N ASN A 193 13.22 -4.76 4.59
CA ASN A 193 12.00 -5.31 5.17
C ASN A 193 10.98 -5.75 4.11
N HIS A 194 11.12 -5.29 2.88
CA HIS A 194 10.22 -5.59 1.78
C HIS A 194 10.89 -5.39 0.42
N ILE A 195 10.31 -6.01 -0.56
CA ILE A 195 10.51 -5.79 -1.99
C ILE A 195 9.14 -5.64 -2.65
N ALA A 196 9.10 -5.28 -3.92
CA ALA A 196 7.88 -5.42 -4.70
C ALA A 196 8.15 -6.23 -5.96
N ILE A 197 7.12 -6.96 -6.42
CA ILE A 197 7.12 -7.72 -7.67
C ILE A 197 6.04 -7.09 -8.54
N LEU A 198 6.42 -6.65 -9.72
CA LEU A 198 5.51 -6.03 -10.68
C LEU A 198 4.79 -7.10 -11.50
N SER A 199 3.71 -6.73 -12.20
CA SER A 199 2.91 -7.66 -13.01
C SER A 199 3.71 -8.44 -14.05
N ASN A 200 4.76 -7.86 -14.60
CA ASN A 200 5.68 -8.51 -15.53
C ASN A 200 6.77 -9.36 -14.85
N GLY A 201 6.69 -9.60 -13.56
CA GLY A 201 7.65 -10.37 -12.79
C GLY A 201 8.92 -9.62 -12.34
N ASN A 202 9.13 -8.38 -12.75
CA ASN A 202 10.29 -7.62 -12.31
C ASN A 202 10.27 -7.37 -10.82
N VAL A 203 11.36 -7.69 -10.15
CA VAL A 203 11.58 -7.45 -8.73
C VAL A 203 12.23 -6.07 -8.55
N VAL A 204 11.60 -5.24 -7.74
CA VAL A 204 12.04 -3.86 -7.46
C VAL A 204 12.23 -3.65 -5.95
N PRO A 205 13.03 -2.67 -5.51
CA PRO A 205 13.39 -2.51 -4.10
C PRO A 205 12.22 -2.13 -3.19
N CYS A 206 11.18 -1.50 -3.72
CA CYS A 206 10.00 -1.10 -2.96
C CYS A 206 8.83 -0.77 -3.89
N CYS A 207 7.61 -0.67 -3.32
CA CYS A 207 6.39 -0.34 -4.06
C CYS A 207 6.38 1.06 -4.69
N LEU A 208 7.28 1.96 -4.31
CA LEU A 208 7.38 3.29 -4.91
C LEU A 208 8.12 3.29 -6.24
N ASP A 209 8.92 2.26 -6.52
CA ASP A 209 9.47 2.03 -7.87
C ASP A 209 8.43 1.34 -8.77
N SER A 210 7.31 2.00 -8.94
CA SER A 210 6.17 1.48 -9.69
C SER A 210 6.43 1.34 -11.19
N GLN A 211 7.50 1.97 -11.69
CA GLN A 211 7.89 1.90 -13.11
C GLN A 211 8.94 0.82 -13.39
N GLY A 212 9.51 0.19 -12.36
CA GLY A 212 10.54 -0.83 -12.54
C GLY A 212 11.91 -0.28 -12.98
N ILE A 213 12.22 0.95 -12.58
CA ILE A 213 13.48 1.62 -12.96
C ILE A 213 14.67 0.88 -12.36
N ILE A 214 14.54 0.40 -11.12
CA ILE A 214 15.57 -0.39 -10.44
C ILE A 214 15.17 -1.87 -10.54
N ASN A 215 15.46 -2.48 -11.67
CA ASN A 215 15.23 -3.91 -11.85
C ASN A 215 16.33 -4.71 -11.14
N LEU A 216 15.94 -5.53 -10.15
CA LEU A 216 16.83 -6.41 -9.37
C LEU A 216 16.85 -7.84 -9.91
N GLY A 217 16.05 -8.15 -10.92
CA GLY A 217 15.87 -9.46 -11.54
C GLY A 217 14.40 -9.74 -11.83
N ASN A 218 14.09 -10.84 -12.51
CA ASN A 218 12.73 -11.24 -12.82
C ASN A 218 12.38 -12.55 -12.10
N ILE A 219 11.27 -12.53 -11.34
CA ILE A 219 10.86 -13.69 -10.52
C ILE A 219 10.41 -14.88 -11.37
N PHE A 220 9.96 -14.67 -12.60
CA PHE A 220 9.61 -15.78 -13.50
C PHE A 220 10.82 -16.50 -14.04
N GLU A 221 11.93 -15.80 -14.24
CA GLU A 221 13.18 -16.32 -14.81
C GLU A 221 14.11 -16.83 -13.70
N ASN A 222 14.13 -16.18 -12.54
CA ASN A 222 15.08 -16.44 -11.47
C ASN A 222 14.40 -16.97 -10.21
N SER A 223 15.14 -17.64 -9.33
CA SER A 223 14.70 -17.89 -7.96
C SER A 223 14.79 -16.60 -7.13
N LEU A 224 13.93 -16.45 -6.11
CA LEU A 224 14.07 -15.31 -5.21
C LEU A 224 15.44 -15.32 -4.50
N GLU A 225 15.94 -16.50 -4.15
CA GLU A 225 17.26 -16.67 -3.55
C GLU A 225 18.37 -16.05 -4.42
N SER A 226 18.38 -16.37 -5.73
CA SER A 226 19.42 -15.82 -6.64
C SER A 226 19.32 -14.30 -6.76
N ILE A 227 18.08 -13.73 -6.74
CA ILE A 227 17.87 -12.29 -6.79
C ILE A 227 18.42 -11.61 -5.53
N ILE A 228 18.06 -12.12 -4.33
CA ILE A 228 18.50 -11.52 -3.07
C ILE A 228 19.99 -11.73 -2.79
N GLN A 229 20.60 -12.74 -3.38
CA GLN A 229 22.04 -13.04 -3.30
C GLN A 229 22.87 -12.26 -4.33
N SER A 230 22.23 -11.60 -5.31
CA SER A 230 22.93 -10.78 -6.31
C SER A 230 23.75 -9.66 -5.65
N GLU A 231 24.87 -9.31 -6.26
CA GLU A 231 25.74 -8.23 -5.75
C GLU A 231 24.99 -6.89 -5.65
N ARG A 232 24.16 -6.58 -6.66
CA ARG A 232 23.37 -5.34 -6.67
C ARG A 232 22.40 -5.28 -5.49
N PHE A 233 21.67 -6.37 -5.22
CA PHE A 233 20.74 -6.45 -4.11
C PHE A 233 21.46 -6.29 -2.77
N LYS A 234 22.54 -7.07 -2.56
CA LYS A 234 23.35 -7.02 -1.32
C LYS A 234 23.93 -5.63 -1.07
N LYS A 235 24.53 -5.03 -2.10
CA LYS A 235 25.07 -3.67 -2.03
C LYS A 235 23.99 -2.65 -1.68
N MET A 236 22.82 -2.75 -2.29
CA MET A 236 21.70 -1.86 -2.02
C MET A 236 21.21 -2.00 -0.57
N LYS A 237 21.00 -3.23 -0.10
CA LYS A 237 20.61 -3.55 1.27
C LYS A 237 21.61 -3.00 2.30
N GLN A 238 22.89 -3.26 2.09
CA GLN A 238 23.97 -2.76 2.99
C GLN A 238 24.02 -1.23 3.05
N ASN A 239 23.88 -0.57 1.89
CA ASN A 239 23.84 0.88 1.83
C ASN A 239 22.62 1.45 2.57
N PHE A 240 21.44 0.88 2.37
CA PHE A 240 20.24 1.34 3.10
C PHE A 240 20.33 1.13 4.60
N GLN A 241 20.97 0.05 5.06
CA GLN A 241 21.26 -0.15 6.49
C GLN A 241 22.17 0.95 7.08
N LYS A 242 23.08 1.47 6.26
CA LYS A 242 23.97 2.60 6.62
C LYS A 242 23.32 3.98 6.38
N GLY A 243 22.08 4.02 5.89
CA GLY A 243 21.40 5.28 5.55
C GLY A 243 21.89 5.93 4.26
N ILE A 244 22.50 5.15 3.35
CA ILE A 244 23.03 5.62 2.06
C ILE A 244 22.07 5.21 0.96
N LYS A 245 21.68 6.14 0.09
CA LYS A 245 20.87 5.90 -1.11
C LYS A 245 21.80 5.73 -2.32
N CYS A 246 21.96 4.51 -2.80
CA CYS A 246 22.93 4.20 -3.87
C CYS A 246 22.36 4.35 -5.29
N GLU A 247 21.04 4.19 -5.48
CA GLU A 247 20.39 4.27 -6.78
C GLU A 247 19.86 5.70 -7.05
N THR A 248 19.95 6.16 -8.29
CA THR A 248 19.53 7.52 -8.68
C THR A 248 18.06 7.78 -8.34
N LEU A 249 17.17 6.83 -8.62
CA LEU A 249 15.75 6.96 -8.27
C LEU A 249 15.56 7.12 -6.74
N CYS A 250 16.32 6.37 -5.94
CA CYS A 250 16.26 6.45 -4.48
C CYS A 250 16.78 7.80 -3.96
N LYS A 251 17.81 8.36 -4.60
CA LYS A 251 18.32 9.70 -4.28
C LYS A 251 17.28 10.79 -4.58
N LYS A 252 16.40 10.56 -5.56
CA LYS A 252 15.29 11.44 -5.95
C LYS A 252 13.97 11.13 -5.24
N CYS A 253 13.98 10.28 -4.21
CA CYS A 253 12.83 9.91 -3.38
C CYS A 253 12.87 10.65 -2.04
N ASN A 254 11.82 11.42 -1.75
CA ASN A 254 11.68 12.16 -0.49
C ASN A 254 10.79 11.46 0.56
N PHE A 255 10.23 10.29 0.25
CA PHE A 255 9.24 9.60 1.08
C PHE A 255 9.75 9.31 2.50
N SER A 256 11.00 8.86 2.64
CA SER A 256 11.57 8.56 3.95
C SER A 256 11.70 9.78 4.86
N GLU A 257 11.92 10.96 4.30
CA GLU A 257 12.06 12.21 5.08
C GLU A 257 10.72 12.75 5.55
N ILE A 258 9.70 12.66 4.71
CA ILE A 258 8.35 13.04 5.09
C ILE A 258 7.91 12.21 6.28
N ARG A 259 8.16 10.90 6.27
CA ARG A 259 7.85 10.03 7.41
C ARG A 259 8.66 10.33 8.67
N LEU A 260 9.91 10.74 8.55
CA LEU A 260 10.73 11.12 9.71
C LEU A 260 10.27 12.44 10.33
N LYS A 261 9.92 13.43 9.51
CA LYS A 261 9.35 14.71 9.98
C LYS A 261 8.05 14.49 10.76
N ASN A 262 7.24 13.51 10.35
CA ASN A 262 5.98 13.18 11.01
C ASN A 262 6.21 12.53 12.39
N LYS A 263 7.21 11.65 12.52
CA LYS A 263 7.54 11.03 13.81
C LYS A 263 8.02 12.05 14.84
N ASN A 264 8.69 13.09 14.42
CA ASN A 264 9.21 14.13 15.32
C ASN A 264 8.13 15.11 15.80
N LYS A 265 7.01 15.25 15.05
CA LYS A 265 5.85 16.06 15.47
C LYS A 265 4.93 15.35 16.47
N ILE A 266 5.06 14.02 16.63
CA ILE A 266 4.27 13.22 17.58
C ILE A 266 4.91 13.21 18.99
N LYS A 267 6.10 13.80 19.18
CA LYS A 267 6.82 13.83 20.47
C LYS A 267 6.68 15.15 21.24
N ILE A 268 5.67 15.97 20.90
CA ILE A 268 5.33 17.17 21.69
C ILE A 268 3.94 17.01 22.28
#